data_3d3921da44f8eb6f6a295d4256aeb618
#
_entry.id   3d3921da44f8eb6f6a295d4256aeb618
#
_cell.length_a   1.000
_cell.length_b   1.000
_cell.length_c   1.000
_cell.angle_alpha   90.00
_cell.angle_beta   90.00
_cell.angle_gamma   90.00
#
_symmetry.space_group_name_H-M   'P 1'
#
loop_
_entity.id
_entity.type
_entity.pdbx_description
1 polymer ?
#
loop_
_entity_poly.entity_id
_entity_poly.type
_entity_poly.pdbx_seq_one_letter_code
_entity_poly.pdbx_strand_id
1 'polypeptide(L)'
;RLSGGTLPSATDTISYRIERLDGPAGDVVTTSRATPVLQLPGGRYRVEGRYGVMNARSVREVEIKAGQVQQLTLEHQAAILKLRLSRGGGALGDVFWDVRDEAGRNVWTTGQSEPSVTLQAGRYAVRAETRDKRYDRQIELRSGETRLLELTAD
;
A
#
# COMPACT_ATOMS: atom_id res chain seq x y z
N ARG A 1 13.07 -9.58 2.79
CA ARG A 1 13.51 -8.82 1.63
C ARG A 1 12.34 -8.58 0.69
N LEU A 2 12.21 -7.37 0.18
CA LEU A 2 11.24 -7.05 -0.85
C LEU A 2 11.81 -7.39 -2.23
N SER A 3 11.00 -7.98 -3.06
CA SER A 3 11.33 -8.23 -4.46
C SER A 3 10.10 -7.95 -5.33
N GLY A 4 10.26 -7.99 -6.63
CA GLY A 4 9.13 -7.83 -7.55
C GLY A 4 9.01 -6.42 -8.11
N GLY A 5 10.09 -5.83 -8.51
CA GLY A 5 10.11 -4.55 -9.18
C GLY A 5 10.63 -3.41 -8.31
N THR A 6 10.70 -2.24 -8.91
CA THR A 6 11.16 -1.04 -8.23
C THR A 6 10.06 -0.49 -7.34
N LEU A 7 10.37 -0.27 -6.07
CA LEU A 7 9.44 0.39 -5.15
C LEU A 7 9.32 1.86 -5.52
N PRO A 8 8.10 2.41 -5.52
CA PRO A 8 7.86 3.76 -6.02
C PRO A 8 8.31 4.87 -5.09
N SER A 9 8.60 4.59 -3.81
CA SER A 9 9.02 5.62 -2.87
C SER A 9 10.05 5.09 -1.90
N ALA A 10 11.16 5.82 -1.76
CA ALA A 10 12.18 5.53 -0.75
C ALA A 10 11.79 6.01 0.64
N THR A 11 10.74 6.82 0.77
CA THR A 11 10.30 7.37 2.05
C THR A 11 9.26 6.51 2.76
N ASP A 12 8.65 5.57 2.03
CA ASP A 12 7.68 4.67 2.64
C ASP A 12 8.36 3.63 3.52
N THR A 13 7.71 3.34 4.63
CA THR A 13 8.22 2.37 5.59
C THR A 13 7.78 0.96 5.25
N ILE A 14 8.60 0.01 5.62
CA ILE A 14 8.33 -1.42 5.48
C ILE A 14 8.17 -1.99 6.88
N SER A 15 7.14 -2.80 7.07
CA SER A 15 6.95 -3.52 8.31
C SER A 15 6.57 -4.97 8.03
N TYR A 16 6.96 -5.86 8.92
CA TYR A 16 6.65 -7.28 8.83
C TYR A 16 5.94 -7.74 10.10
N ARG A 17 4.97 -8.61 9.92
CA ARG A 17 4.31 -9.31 11.01
C ARG A 17 4.44 -10.80 10.76
N ILE A 18 5.01 -11.51 11.72
CA ILE A 18 5.22 -12.95 11.65
C ILE A 18 4.38 -13.61 12.73
N GLU A 19 3.48 -14.47 12.34
CA GLU A 19 2.57 -15.17 13.23
C GLU A 19 2.78 -16.68 13.11
N ARG A 20 2.95 -17.36 14.24
CA ARG A 20 3.07 -18.81 14.27
C ARG A 20 1.69 -19.45 14.08
N LEU A 21 1.61 -20.43 13.17
CA LEU A 21 0.36 -21.09 12.81
C LEU A 21 0.14 -22.41 13.53
N ASP A 22 1.20 -23.09 13.97
CA ASP A 22 1.15 -24.43 14.57
C ASP A 22 1.54 -24.45 16.04
N GLY A 23 1.41 -23.34 16.73
CA GLY A 23 1.72 -23.22 18.15
C GLY A 23 0.65 -22.47 18.91
N PRO A 24 0.92 -22.09 20.18
CA PRO A 24 -0.01 -21.32 20.97
C PRO A 24 -0.40 -20.01 20.28
N ALA A 25 -1.66 -19.66 20.40
CA ALA A 25 -2.14 -18.39 19.86
C ALA A 25 -1.40 -17.22 20.54
N GLY A 26 -1.00 -16.21 19.75
CA GLY A 26 -0.33 -15.03 20.26
C GLY A 26 1.17 -14.98 20.02
N ASP A 27 1.78 -16.01 19.42
CA ASP A 27 3.18 -15.95 19.02
C ASP A 27 3.34 -15.08 17.77
N VAL A 28 3.45 -13.79 17.99
CA VAL A 28 3.57 -12.79 16.91
C VAL A 28 4.84 -11.97 17.13
N VAL A 29 5.61 -11.81 16.05
CA VAL A 29 6.80 -10.93 16.02
C VAL A 29 6.54 -9.85 15.00
N THR A 30 6.82 -8.59 15.35
CA THR A 30 6.73 -7.46 14.43
C THR A 30 8.07 -6.76 14.33
N THR A 31 8.40 -6.28 13.13
CA THR A 31 9.62 -5.53 12.90
C THR A 31 9.41 -4.54 11.76
N SER A 32 10.08 -3.38 11.88
CA SER A 32 10.09 -2.36 10.83
C SER A 32 11.41 -2.32 10.04
N ARG A 33 12.30 -3.28 10.25
CA ARG A 33 13.55 -3.35 9.48
C ARG A 33 13.27 -3.85 8.07
N ALA A 34 13.94 -3.26 7.10
CA ALA A 34 13.74 -3.61 5.68
C ALA A 34 14.20 -5.03 5.36
N THR A 35 15.28 -5.48 5.98
CA THR A 35 15.82 -6.83 5.79
C THR A 35 16.12 -7.47 7.15
N PRO A 36 15.07 -7.85 7.90
CA PRO A 36 15.30 -8.40 9.23
C PRO A 36 15.86 -9.81 9.18
N VAL A 37 16.69 -10.14 10.16
CA VAL A 37 17.12 -11.51 10.43
C VAL A 37 16.54 -11.90 11.79
N LEU A 38 15.73 -12.95 11.80
CA LEU A 38 15.03 -13.39 12.99
C LEU A 38 15.39 -14.84 13.31
N GLN A 39 15.56 -15.13 14.60
CA GLN A 39 15.67 -16.49 15.08
C GLN A 39 14.30 -16.95 15.56
N LEU A 40 13.78 -17.99 14.92
CA LEU A 40 12.47 -18.51 15.23
C LEU A 40 12.56 -20.02 15.47
N PRO A 41 11.78 -20.55 16.43
CA PRO A 41 11.66 -22.01 16.57
C PRO A 41 11.14 -22.65 15.29
N GLY A 42 11.49 -23.91 15.06
CA GLY A 42 10.92 -24.66 13.93
C GLY A 42 9.40 -24.66 14.00
N GLY A 43 8.74 -24.50 12.87
CA GLY A 43 7.29 -24.48 12.79
C GLY A 43 6.77 -23.80 11.53
N ARG A 44 5.46 -23.63 11.47
CA ARG A 44 4.80 -22.95 10.36
C ARG A 44 4.43 -21.53 10.75
N TYR A 45 4.69 -20.59 9.85
CA TYR A 45 4.49 -19.17 10.09
C TYR A 45 3.79 -18.51 8.91
N ARG A 46 2.97 -17.51 9.24
CA ARG A 46 2.47 -16.56 8.26
C ARG A 46 3.28 -15.28 8.36
N VAL A 47 3.86 -14.87 7.25
CA VAL A 47 4.63 -13.63 7.17
C VAL A 47 3.85 -12.63 6.34
N GLU A 48 3.51 -11.50 6.94
CA GLU A 48 2.85 -10.39 6.28
C GLU A 48 3.82 -9.22 6.21
N GLY A 49 4.09 -8.74 5.00
CA GLY A 49 4.84 -7.51 4.78
C GLY A 49 3.91 -6.40 4.36
N ARG A 50 4.10 -5.22 4.92
CA ARG A 50 3.38 -4.00 4.55
C ARG A 50 4.34 -2.95 4.06
N TYR A 51 4.00 -2.33 2.95
CA TYR A 51 4.75 -1.22 2.37
C TYR A 51 3.86 0.02 2.38
N GLY A 52 4.31 1.06 3.10
CA GLY A 52 3.49 2.24 3.33
C GLY A 52 2.44 2.01 4.42
N VAL A 53 1.46 2.91 4.50
CA VAL A 53 0.45 2.90 5.58
C VAL A 53 -0.94 2.51 5.11
N MET A 54 -1.14 2.31 3.80
CA MET A 54 -2.44 1.99 3.25
C MET A 54 -2.58 0.48 2.98
N ASN A 55 -2.84 0.08 1.75
CA ASN A 55 -3.23 -1.30 1.45
C ASN A 55 -2.16 -2.15 0.77
N ALA A 56 -0.94 -1.63 0.61
CA ALA A 56 0.13 -2.39 -0.05
C ALA A 56 0.70 -3.43 0.92
N ARG A 57 0.25 -4.66 0.80
CA ARG A 57 0.69 -5.76 1.65
C ARG A 57 0.92 -7.03 0.84
N SER A 58 1.78 -7.88 1.35
CA SER A 58 2.03 -9.20 0.81
C SER A 58 2.05 -10.21 1.95
N VAL A 59 1.43 -11.37 1.74
CA VAL A 59 1.30 -12.42 2.75
C VAL A 59 1.84 -13.72 2.18
N ARG A 60 2.64 -14.43 2.98
CA ARG A 60 3.16 -15.73 2.59
C ARG A 60 3.27 -16.65 3.81
N GLU A 61 2.92 -17.91 3.62
CA GLU A 61 3.13 -18.94 4.63
C GLU A 61 4.46 -19.65 4.36
N VAL A 62 5.19 -19.94 5.42
CA VAL A 62 6.51 -20.58 5.33
C VAL A 62 6.68 -21.58 6.47
N GLU A 63 7.36 -22.69 6.17
CA GLU A 63 7.78 -23.66 7.18
C GLU A 63 9.26 -23.44 7.48
N ILE A 64 9.57 -23.23 8.77
CA ILE A 64 10.93 -23.06 9.25
C ILE A 64 11.37 -24.34 9.94
N LYS A 65 12.51 -24.88 9.49
CA LYS A 65 13.11 -26.08 10.07
C LYS A 65 14.20 -25.66 11.05
N ALA A 66 14.22 -26.31 12.21
CA ALA A 66 15.21 -26.02 13.23
C ALA A 66 16.64 -26.20 12.70
N GLY A 67 17.51 -25.25 13.03
CA GLY A 67 18.92 -25.28 12.63
C GLY A 67 19.21 -24.91 11.19
N GLN A 68 18.20 -24.45 10.42
CA GLN A 68 18.39 -24.03 9.04
C GLN A 68 18.20 -22.53 8.90
N VAL A 69 18.99 -21.94 8.00
CA VAL A 69 18.80 -20.53 7.58
C VAL A 69 17.96 -20.53 6.32
N GLN A 70 16.83 -19.84 6.36
CA GLN A 70 15.96 -19.68 5.21
C GLN A 70 15.87 -18.23 4.82
N GLN A 71 15.90 -17.95 3.51
CA GLN A 71 15.69 -16.63 2.97
C GLN A 71 14.31 -16.57 2.34
N LEU A 72 13.48 -15.65 2.85
CA LEU A 72 12.14 -15.41 2.34
C LEU A 72 12.09 -14.06 1.65
N THR A 73 11.55 -14.05 0.45
CA THR A 73 11.34 -12.83 -0.31
C THR A 73 9.84 -12.61 -0.49
N LEU A 74 9.37 -11.43 -0.08
CA LEU A 74 8.00 -11.00 -0.30
C LEU A 74 7.96 -9.99 -1.44
N GLU A 75 7.03 -10.19 -2.36
CA GLU A 75 6.81 -9.26 -3.46
C GLU A 75 5.68 -8.29 -3.10
N HIS A 76 5.96 -7.00 -3.24
CA HIS A 76 4.96 -5.96 -3.06
C HIS A 76 4.65 -5.32 -4.41
N GLN A 77 3.37 -5.26 -4.73
CA GLN A 77 2.88 -4.56 -5.91
C GLN A 77 2.27 -3.24 -5.44
N ALA A 78 3.08 -2.20 -5.47
CA ALA A 78 2.70 -0.89 -4.98
C ALA A 78 2.95 0.20 -6.02
N ALA A 79 2.15 1.25 -5.96
CA ALA A 79 2.25 2.41 -6.83
C ALA A 79 1.99 3.68 -6.02
N ILE A 80 2.48 4.81 -6.51
CA ILE A 80 2.18 6.12 -5.94
C ILE A 80 1.09 6.78 -6.77
N LEU A 81 0.02 7.21 -6.12
CA LEU A 81 -1.04 7.99 -6.72
C LEU A 81 -0.95 9.43 -6.22
N LYS A 82 -0.85 10.37 -7.16
CA LYS A 82 -0.91 11.79 -6.89
C LYS A 82 -2.18 12.35 -7.50
N LEU A 83 -2.89 13.18 -6.75
CA LEU A 83 -4.16 13.72 -7.16
C LEU A 83 -4.11 15.25 -7.26
N ARG A 84 -4.79 15.79 -8.26
CA ARG A 84 -4.91 17.22 -8.45
C ARG A 84 -6.24 17.55 -9.12
N LEU A 85 -6.93 18.54 -8.57
CA LEU A 85 -8.11 19.13 -9.22
C LEU A 85 -7.75 20.53 -9.66
N SER A 86 -7.87 20.82 -10.96
CA SER A 86 -7.49 22.10 -11.51
C SER A 86 -8.69 22.81 -12.15
N ARG A 87 -8.64 24.14 -12.16
CA ARG A 87 -9.59 25.00 -12.88
C ARG A 87 -8.81 26.16 -13.47
N GLY A 88 -8.93 26.34 -14.80
CA GLY A 88 -8.26 27.44 -15.48
C GLY A 88 -6.74 27.43 -15.36
N GLY A 89 -6.11 26.25 -15.24
CA GLY A 89 -4.67 26.09 -15.12
C GLY A 89 -4.11 26.13 -13.70
N GLY A 90 -4.95 26.41 -12.69
CA GLY A 90 -4.55 26.45 -11.29
C GLY A 90 -5.16 25.33 -10.47
N ALA A 91 -4.45 24.82 -9.47
CA ALA A 91 -4.98 23.82 -8.55
C ALA A 91 -6.01 24.41 -7.61
N LEU A 92 -7.11 23.68 -7.36
CA LEU A 92 -8.11 24.06 -6.37
C LEU A 92 -7.70 23.58 -4.99
N GLY A 93 -7.85 24.47 -3.98
CA GLY A 93 -7.49 24.15 -2.60
C GLY A 93 -8.59 23.48 -1.80
N ASP A 94 -9.85 23.78 -2.10
CA ASP A 94 -10.99 23.26 -1.34
C ASP A 94 -11.57 22.01 -2.00
N VAL A 95 -10.84 20.93 -1.93
CA VAL A 95 -11.23 19.65 -2.51
C VAL A 95 -11.08 18.53 -1.49
N PHE A 96 -12.07 17.64 -1.45
CA PHE A 96 -12.06 16.44 -0.64
C PHE A 96 -11.96 15.22 -1.55
N TRP A 97 -11.00 14.36 -1.27
CA TRP A 97 -10.73 13.19 -2.09
C TRP A 97 -11.17 11.92 -1.40
N ASP A 98 -11.82 11.04 -2.14
CA ASP A 98 -12.23 9.71 -1.70
C ASP A 98 -11.77 8.69 -2.73
N VAL A 99 -11.02 7.69 -2.30
CA VAL A 99 -10.49 6.64 -3.16
C VAL A 99 -11.03 5.31 -2.69
N ARG A 100 -11.64 4.56 -3.61
CA ARG A 100 -12.23 3.25 -3.35
C ARG A 100 -11.59 2.19 -4.23
N ASP A 101 -11.48 0.97 -3.69
CA ASP A 101 -10.98 -0.17 -4.45
C ASP A 101 -12.04 -0.74 -5.38
N GLU A 102 -11.68 -1.78 -6.11
CA GLU A 102 -12.57 -2.45 -7.08
C GLU A 102 -13.82 -3.03 -6.41
N ALA A 103 -13.74 -3.41 -5.15
CA ALA A 103 -14.87 -3.92 -4.38
C ALA A 103 -15.76 -2.81 -3.80
N GLY A 104 -15.43 -1.53 -4.04
CA GLY A 104 -16.18 -0.40 -3.53
C GLY A 104 -15.84 0.01 -2.11
N ARG A 105 -14.79 -0.57 -1.52
CA ARG A 105 -14.37 -0.21 -0.18
C ARG A 105 -13.51 1.03 -0.19
N ASN A 106 -13.73 1.93 0.75
CA ASN A 106 -12.88 3.10 0.91
C ASN A 106 -11.49 2.69 1.36
N VAL A 107 -10.47 3.08 0.61
CA VAL A 107 -9.07 2.81 0.96
C VAL A 107 -8.35 4.07 1.44
N TRP A 108 -8.82 5.25 1.06
CA TRP A 108 -8.17 6.50 1.44
C TRP A 108 -9.11 7.69 1.28
N THR A 109 -9.01 8.62 2.21
CA THR A 109 -9.79 9.85 2.22
C THR A 109 -8.88 10.98 2.71
N THR A 110 -8.90 12.11 2.03
CA THR A 110 -8.06 13.24 2.42
C THR A 110 -8.67 14.57 1.98
N GLY A 111 -8.44 15.62 2.77
CA GLY A 111 -8.77 17.00 2.42
C GLY A 111 -7.59 17.80 1.90
N GLN A 112 -6.45 17.18 1.64
CA GLN A 112 -5.29 17.87 1.06
C GLN A 112 -5.55 18.25 -0.39
N SER A 113 -5.02 19.39 -0.84
CA SER A 113 -5.28 19.89 -2.20
C SER A 113 -4.57 19.06 -3.27
N GLU A 114 -3.33 18.67 -3.02
CA GLU A 114 -2.53 17.85 -3.94
C GLU A 114 -1.93 16.68 -3.19
N PRO A 115 -2.75 15.69 -2.82
CA PRO A 115 -2.27 14.59 -1.99
C PRO A 115 -1.50 13.55 -2.79
N SER A 116 -0.66 12.81 -2.07
CA SER A 116 0.09 11.67 -2.60
C SER A 116 -0.02 10.51 -1.64
N VAL A 117 -0.23 9.31 -2.17
CA VAL A 117 -0.39 8.11 -1.36
C VAL A 117 0.20 6.90 -2.07
N THR A 118 0.71 5.95 -1.30
CA THR A 118 1.13 4.64 -1.80
C THR A 118 0.00 3.64 -1.63
N LEU A 119 -0.42 3.02 -2.73
CA LEU A 119 -1.49 2.03 -2.74
C LEU A 119 -1.00 0.75 -3.43
N GLN A 120 -1.66 -0.36 -3.13
CA GLN A 120 -1.44 -1.60 -3.86
C GLN A 120 -1.86 -1.41 -5.32
N ALA A 121 -1.12 -2.01 -6.26
CA ALA A 121 -1.49 -1.99 -7.67
C ALA A 121 -2.90 -2.60 -7.86
N GLY A 122 -3.70 -1.99 -8.72
CA GLY A 122 -5.07 -2.43 -8.95
C GLY A 122 -5.93 -1.31 -9.51
N ARG A 123 -7.22 -1.55 -9.55
CA ARG A 123 -8.21 -0.59 -10.05
C ARG A 123 -8.86 0.16 -8.91
N TYR A 124 -9.03 1.46 -9.12
CA TYR A 124 -9.59 2.36 -8.11
C TYR A 124 -10.57 3.32 -8.72
N ALA A 125 -11.57 3.69 -7.93
CA ALA A 125 -12.46 4.79 -8.23
C ALA A 125 -12.06 5.98 -7.38
N VAL A 126 -11.76 7.10 -8.03
CA VAL A 126 -11.33 8.34 -7.38
C VAL A 126 -12.44 9.37 -7.50
N ARG A 127 -12.81 9.95 -6.39
CA ARG A 127 -13.81 11.01 -6.31
C ARG A 127 -13.20 12.27 -5.73
N ALA A 128 -13.39 13.38 -6.42
CA ALA A 128 -13.08 14.72 -5.91
C ALA A 128 -14.38 15.46 -5.63
N GLU A 129 -14.53 15.98 -4.42
CA GLU A 129 -15.70 16.77 -4.03
C GLU A 129 -15.29 18.18 -3.71
N THR A 130 -15.99 19.13 -4.32
CA THR A 130 -15.93 20.54 -3.95
C THR A 130 -17.26 20.93 -3.29
N ARG A 131 -17.43 22.19 -2.91
CA ARG A 131 -18.67 22.68 -2.34
C ARG A 131 -19.88 22.41 -3.23
N ASP A 132 -19.69 22.50 -4.55
CA ASP A 132 -20.79 22.53 -5.51
C ASP A 132 -20.88 21.28 -6.37
N LYS A 133 -19.76 20.55 -6.55
CA LYS A 133 -19.68 19.47 -7.54
C LYS A 133 -18.89 18.28 -7.07
N ARG A 134 -19.13 17.16 -7.72
CA ARG A 134 -18.35 15.93 -7.60
C ARG A 134 -17.80 15.54 -8.94
N TYR A 135 -16.57 15.05 -8.93
CA TYR A 135 -15.91 14.53 -10.12
C TYR A 135 -15.45 13.09 -9.83
N ASP A 136 -15.85 12.16 -10.68
CA ASP A 136 -15.52 10.75 -10.52
C ASP A 136 -14.63 10.29 -11.67
N ARG A 137 -13.61 9.49 -11.35
CA ARG A 137 -12.74 8.91 -12.34
C ARG A 137 -12.31 7.50 -11.91
N GLN A 138 -12.24 6.58 -12.86
CA GLN A 138 -11.65 5.26 -12.63
C GLN A 138 -10.25 5.21 -13.19
N ILE A 139 -9.34 4.59 -12.44
CA ILE A 139 -7.94 4.46 -12.82
C ILE A 139 -7.44 3.06 -12.53
N GLU A 140 -6.36 2.69 -13.21
CA GLU A 140 -5.62 1.47 -12.94
C GLU A 140 -4.19 1.86 -12.56
N LEU A 141 -3.74 1.38 -11.40
CA LEU A 141 -2.37 1.58 -10.92
C LEU A 141 -1.56 0.31 -11.19
N ARG A 142 -0.42 0.47 -11.82
CA ARG A 142 0.52 -0.60 -12.10
C ARG A 142 1.66 -0.59 -11.09
N SER A 143 2.17 -1.77 -10.77
CA SER A 143 3.30 -1.89 -9.85
C SER A 143 4.50 -1.05 -10.30
N GLY A 144 5.05 -0.27 -9.37
CA GLY A 144 6.22 0.57 -9.60
C GLY A 144 5.92 1.92 -10.24
N GLU A 145 4.66 2.19 -10.63
CA GLU A 145 4.35 3.46 -11.28
C GLU A 145 4.10 4.59 -10.28
N THR A 146 4.44 5.80 -10.69
CA THR A 146 4.00 7.02 -10.05
C THR A 146 3.02 7.69 -11.00
N ARG A 147 1.75 7.76 -10.60
CA ARG A 147 0.70 8.29 -11.46
C ARG A 147 0.13 9.58 -10.92
N LEU A 148 0.13 10.60 -11.76
CA LEU A 148 -0.59 11.84 -11.49
C LEU A 148 -1.95 11.78 -12.17
N LEU A 149 -3.01 11.85 -11.40
CA LEU A 149 -4.37 12.00 -11.90
C LEU A 149 -4.78 13.45 -11.72
N GLU A 150 -4.92 14.14 -12.82
CA GLU A 150 -5.41 15.51 -12.83
C GLU A 150 -6.85 15.53 -13.34
N LEU A 151 -7.76 16.02 -12.53
CA LEU A 151 -9.15 16.26 -12.90
C LEU A 151 -9.31 17.75 -13.19
N THR A 152 -10.07 18.06 -14.21
CA THR A 152 -10.34 19.44 -14.58
C THR A 152 -11.75 19.81 -14.13
N ALA A 153 -11.86 20.85 -13.32
CA ALA A 153 -13.14 21.37 -12.87
C ALA A 153 -13.74 22.30 -13.92
N ASP A 154 -15.04 22.24 -14.06
CA ASP A 154 -15.81 23.08 -14.99
C ASP A 154 -15.90 24.55 -14.51
#